data_a33d5ebb2bd67f2180bcac1ceec17164
#
_entry.id   a33d5ebb2bd67f2180bcac1ceec17164
#
_cell.length_a   1.000
_cell.length_b   1.000
_cell.length_c   1.000
_cell.angle_alpha   90.00
_cell.angle_beta   90.00
_cell.angle_gamma   90.00
#
_symmetry.space_group_name_H-M   'P 1'
#
loop_
_entity.id
_entity.type
_entity.pdbx_description
1 polymer ?
#
loop_
_entity_poly.entity_id
_entity_poly.type
_entity_poly.pdbx_seq_one_letter_code
_entity_poly.pdbx_strand_id
1 'polypeptide(L)'
;MARRLLVLLGVLLVPLAARAETLRPLPALLHVHSALSTGDLPLDRLLQEARSQGLEAVLLTENYLLRVEYGLWPFRAATRFTREEPSVLSRGVETYLARVADARRQFPDLVIVPGGEVIPHYHWTGHPLTGDLTNHNLQKNLLVFGISEPAALERLPSTGNPHLGRYTLRSLVEILPGLLVLAGLWLILVPRRRLRRLGALTIVERQRRWLLGTPLVVLGVVALVRAFPFTEDPWSPYRSDADLAAHQALIDEVEARGGVTVWSFPEARDSSESGFLGLTVRLRTEPYPDDLVRTFRYTAFGGLYEETTRFVTPGGMWDYVLGKYLSGERTRAPWAVGESGFHGFVGGKRFGGIQTVFLVPEKSEAALLQSLRAGRLYALSRTPAFALSLRQFAVRQGDQEAGSGETLPARASEPLEIRVGVEASDGGEYPLRALLVRNGQVVQLWMGKTPLRVVHREPAGAAPAYYRLEVRGPAPHQILSNPIFVKPRP
;
A
#
# COMPACT_ATOMS: atom_id res chain seq x y z
N MET A 1 -73.66 -23.85 -15.65
CA MET A 1 -72.87 -24.59 -14.62
C MET A 1 -71.54 -24.95 -15.22
N ALA A 2 -70.49 -24.17 -14.91
CA ALA A 2 -69.12 -24.43 -15.36
C ALA A 2 -68.21 -24.45 -14.11
N ARG A 3 -67.75 -25.61 -13.73
CA ARG A 3 -66.79 -25.83 -12.63
C ARG A 3 -65.41 -25.42 -13.15
N ARG A 4 -64.80 -24.40 -12.53
CA ARG A 4 -63.41 -24.02 -12.70
C ARG A 4 -62.55 -24.92 -11.80
N LEU A 5 -61.68 -25.71 -12.40
CA LEU A 5 -60.65 -26.51 -11.71
C LEU A 5 -59.43 -25.60 -11.47
N LEU A 6 -59.12 -25.28 -10.20
CA LEU A 6 -57.90 -24.60 -9.78
C LEU A 6 -56.81 -25.67 -9.58
N VAL A 7 -55.81 -25.70 -10.45
CA VAL A 7 -54.59 -26.48 -10.26
C VAL A 7 -53.58 -25.63 -9.47
N LEU A 8 -53.40 -25.97 -8.21
CA LEU A 8 -52.30 -25.44 -7.37
C LEU A 8 -51.00 -26.13 -7.77
N LEU A 9 -50.13 -25.39 -8.49
CA LEU A 9 -48.73 -25.81 -8.69
C LEU A 9 -47.94 -25.49 -7.40
N GLY A 10 -47.71 -26.47 -6.55
CA GLY A 10 -46.78 -26.39 -5.43
C GLY A 10 -45.33 -26.36 -5.94
N VAL A 11 -44.70 -25.19 -5.96
CA VAL A 11 -43.26 -25.07 -6.18
C VAL A 11 -42.56 -25.58 -4.93
N LEU A 12 -42.01 -26.80 -4.99
CA LEU A 12 -41.08 -27.34 -4.02
C LEU A 12 -39.77 -26.50 -4.10
N LEU A 13 -39.64 -25.52 -3.22
CA LEU A 13 -38.34 -24.89 -2.92
C LEU A 13 -37.46 -25.94 -2.20
N VAL A 14 -36.69 -26.70 -2.98
CA VAL A 14 -35.59 -27.47 -2.44
C VAL A 14 -34.53 -26.46 -2.01
N PRO A 15 -34.16 -26.40 -0.71
CA PRO A 15 -33.05 -25.56 -0.30
C PRO A 15 -31.80 -26.11 -0.98
N LEU A 16 -31.21 -25.34 -1.91
CA LEU A 16 -29.87 -25.59 -2.39
C LEU A 16 -28.95 -25.52 -1.18
N ALA A 17 -28.59 -26.68 -0.62
CA ALA A 17 -27.52 -26.75 0.37
C ALA A 17 -26.28 -26.17 -0.30
N ALA A 18 -25.84 -24.99 0.14
CA ALA A 18 -24.61 -24.39 -0.31
C ALA A 18 -23.49 -25.38 -0.01
N ARG A 19 -22.99 -26.01 -1.08
CA ARG A 19 -21.85 -26.93 -1.00
C ARG A 19 -20.69 -26.07 -0.54
N ALA A 20 -20.08 -26.40 0.60
CA ALA A 20 -18.90 -25.72 1.08
C ALA A 20 -17.86 -25.73 -0.06
N GLU A 21 -17.50 -24.55 -0.56
CA GLU A 21 -16.48 -24.40 -1.60
C GLU A 21 -15.17 -24.96 -1.06
N THR A 22 -14.60 -25.93 -1.77
CA THR A 22 -13.28 -26.48 -1.40
C THR A 22 -12.22 -25.45 -1.74
N LEU A 23 -11.71 -24.75 -0.72
CA LEU A 23 -10.63 -23.79 -0.88
C LEU A 23 -9.30 -24.52 -1.04
N ARG A 24 -8.47 -24.07 -1.98
CA ARG A 24 -7.11 -24.56 -2.17
C ARG A 24 -6.10 -23.46 -1.82
N PRO A 25 -4.91 -23.82 -1.28
CA PRO A 25 -3.83 -22.87 -1.08
C PRO A 25 -3.23 -22.43 -2.42
N LEU A 26 -3.01 -21.12 -2.57
CA LEU A 26 -2.37 -20.49 -3.71
C LEU A 26 -1.23 -19.61 -3.19
N PRO A 27 0.04 -20.10 -3.25
CA PRO A 27 1.20 -19.32 -2.81
C PRO A 27 1.48 -18.20 -3.79
N ALA A 28 1.64 -16.99 -3.25
CA ALA A 28 1.82 -15.76 -4.01
C ALA A 28 2.98 -14.92 -3.48
N LEU A 29 3.64 -14.22 -4.40
CA LEU A 29 4.57 -13.13 -4.08
C LEU A 29 3.79 -11.82 -4.06
N LEU A 30 3.76 -11.17 -2.93
CA LEU A 30 3.12 -9.86 -2.74
C LEU A 30 4.20 -8.83 -2.43
N HIS A 31 4.13 -7.66 -3.04
CA HIS A 31 5.07 -6.57 -3.00
C HIS A 31 6.39 -6.90 -3.72
N VAL A 32 6.37 -6.66 -5.02
CA VAL A 32 7.52 -6.92 -5.89
C VAL A 32 7.57 -5.88 -7.01
N HIS A 33 8.79 -5.46 -7.33
CA HIS A 33 9.10 -4.49 -8.38
C HIS A 33 9.88 -5.15 -9.51
N SER A 34 9.53 -4.79 -10.74
CA SER A 34 10.30 -5.14 -11.94
C SER A 34 11.03 -3.92 -12.50
N ALA A 35 11.76 -4.09 -13.58
CA ALA A 35 12.39 -3.01 -14.32
C ALA A 35 11.37 -2.04 -15.00
N LEU A 36 10.08 -2.27 -14.80
CA LEU A 36 9.05 -1.28 -15.14
C LEU A 36 9.07 -0.09 -14.19
N SER A 37 9.56 -0.27 -12.95
CA SER A 37 9.87 0.82 -12.01
C SER A 37 11.31 0.72 -11.50
N THR A 38 11.51 0.34 -10.27
CA THR A 38 12.81 0.33 -9.58
C THR A 38 13.41 -1.05 -9.37
N GLY A 39 12.79 -2.10 -9.89
CA GLY A 39 13.33 -3.46 -9.78
C GLY A 39 14.46 -3.74 -10.77
N ASP A 40 15.38 -4.63 -10.41
CA ASP A 40 16.53 -5.00 -11.25
C ASP A 40 16.14 -5.96 -12.37
N LEU A 41 15.08 -6.76 -12.18
CA LEU A 41 14.70 -7.79 -13.14
C LEU A 41 13.66 -7.29 -14.15
N PRO A 42 13.85 -7.55 -15.47
CA PRO A 42 12.76 -7.47 -16.42
C PRO A 42 11.55 -8.30 -15.98
N LEU A 43 10.33 -7.86 -16.30
CA LEU A 43 9.10 -8.50 -15.82
C LEU A 43 9.04 -9.99 -16.19
N ASP A 44 9.42 -10.36 -17.39
CA ASP A 44 9.47 -11.77 -17.85
C ASP A 44 10.42 -12.63 -17.01
N ARG A 45 11.61 -12.09 -16.66
CA ARG A 45 12.57 -12.78 -15.80
C ARG A 45 12.07 -12.94 -14.37
N LEU A 46 11.43 -11.91 -13.84
CA LEU A 46 10.79 -11.95 -12.52
C LEU A 46 9.71 -13.05 -12.47
N LEU A 47 8.88 -13.15 -13.50
CA LEU A 47 7.83 -14.16 -13.59
C LEU A 47 8.39 -15.58 -13.81
N GLN A 48 9.49 -15.74 -14.56
CA GLN A 48 10.22 -17.00 -14.67
C GLN A 48 10.75 -17.45 -13.31
N GLU A 49 11.33 -16.51 -12.54
CA GLU A 49 11.82 -16.80 -11.20
C GLU A 49 10.68 -17.20 -10.26
N ALA A 50 9.55 -16.49 -10.28
CA ALA A 50 8.37 -16.84 -9.50
C ALA A 50 7.89 -18.25 -9.80
N ARG A 51 7.79 -18.61 -11.07
CA ARG A 51 7.40 -19.94 -11.54
C ARG A 51 8.38 -21.03 -11.11
N SER A 52 9.70 -20.78 -11.20
CA SER A 52 10.75 -21.73 -10.79
C SER A 52 10.69 -22.06 -9.29
N GLN A 53 10.20 -21.14 -8.47
CA GLN A 53 10.03 -21.30 -7.04
C GLN A 53 8.65 -21.85 -6.62
N GLY A 54 7.84 -22.26 -7.58
CA GLY A 54 6.52 -22.85 -7.33
C GLY A 54 5.47 -21.84 -6.87
N LEU A 55 5.69 -20.56 -7.12
CA LEU A 55 4.66 -19.55 -6.90
C LEU A 55 3.57 -19.66 -7.97
N GLU A 56 2.33 -19.44 -7.57
CA GLU A 56 1.18 -19.50 -8.46
C GLU A 56 0.57 -18.14 -8.76
N ALA A 57 0.97 -17.11 -8.01
CA ALA A 57 0.56 -15.74 -8.28
C ALA A 57 1.67 -14.75 -7.96
N VAL A 58 1.62 -13.58 -8.66
CA VAL A 58 2.48 -12.43 -8.42
C VAL A 58 1.60 -11.18 -8.38
N LEU A 59 1.62 -10.47 -7.25
CA LEU A 59 0.97 -9.18 -7.08
C LEU A 59 2.05 -8.10 -7.26
N LEU A 60 2.07 -7.52 -8.45
CA LEU A 60 3.01 -6.46 -8.82
C LEU A 60 2.69 -5.18 -8.06
N THR A 61 3.71 -4.50 -7.59
CA THR A 61 3.59 -3.22 -6.88
C THR A 61 4.60 -2.23 -7.41
N GLU A 62 4.61 -2.05 -8.72
CA GLU A 62 5.49 -1.05 -9.34
C GLU A 62 5.29 0.31 -8.66
N ASN A 63 6.35 1.08 -8.46
CA ASN A 63 6.21 2.42 -7.90
C ASN A 63 5.19 3.21 -8.72
N TYR A 64 4.13 3.69 -8.08
CA TYR A 64 3.06 4.42 -8.74
C TYR A 64 3.54 5.78 -9.27
N LEU A 65 4.13 6.57 -8.37
CA LEU A 65 4.83 7.82 -8.67
C LEU A 65 6.00 7.97 -7.70
N LEU A 66 7.21 7.89 -8.22
CA LEU A 66 8.41 8.12 -7.42
C LEU A 66 9.03 9.45 -7.84
N ARG A 67 8.45 10.52 -7.32
CA ARG A 67 8.81 11.90 -7.61
C ARG A 67 9.03 12.69 -6.32
N VAL A 68 10.21 13.26 -6.21
CA VAL A 68 10.58 14.13 -5.09
C VAL A 68 10.87 15.52 -5.63
N GLU A 69 10.23 16.52 -5.04
CA GLU A 69 10.43 17.91 -5.44
C GLU A 69 10.68 18.82 -4.23
N TYR A 70 11.54 19.81 -4.42
CA TYR A 70 11.78 20.88 -3.45
C TYR A 70 11.91 22.23 -4.13
N GLY A 71 11.27 23.25 -3.59
CA GLY A 71 11.34 24.63 -4.07
C GLY A 71 11.41 25.63 -2.93
N LEU A 72 12.10 26.74 -3.16
CA LEU A 72 12.33 27.79 -2.17
C LEU A 72 11.11 28.71 -2.04
N TRP A 73 10.66 28.91 -0.83
CA TRP A 73 9.63 29.91 -0.53
C TRP A 73 10.16 31.32 -0.85
N PRO A 74 9.35 32.28 -1.37
CA PRO A 74 7.91 32.14 -1.69
C PRO A 74 7.63 31.55 -3.09
N PHE A 75 8.61 31.44 -3.99
CA PHE A 75 8.45 31.04 -5.39
C PHE A 75 8.79 29.57 -5.59
N ARG A 76 8.10 28.69 -4.85
CA ARG A 76 8.40 27.25 -4.83
C ARG A 76 8.34 26.61 -6.19
N ALA A 77 7.31 26.88 -6.99
CA ALA A 77 7.20 26.30 -8.32
C ALA A 77 8.30 26.81 -9.27
N ALA A 78 8.61 28.11 -9.22
CA ALA A 78 9.66 28.71 -10.06
C ALA A 78 11.07 28.20 -9.72
N THR A 79 11.34 27.94 -8.44
CA THR A 79 12.66 27.47 -7.95
C THR A 79 12.73 25.94 -7.80
N ARG A 80 11.68 25.23 -8.19
CA ARG A 80 11.54 23.79 -7.99
C ARG A 80 12.66 23.00 -8.66
N PHE A 81 13.30 22.17 -7.85
CA PHE A 81 14.10 21.05 -8.30
C PHE A 81 13.27 19.77 -8.15
N THR A 82 13.26 18.95 -9.18
CA THR A 82 12.49 17.69 -9.21
C THR A 82 13.42 16.55 -9.58
N ARG A 83 13.35 15.47 -8.82
CA ARG A 83 13.92 14.17 -9.18
C ARG A 83 12.79 13.18 -9.32
N GLU A 84 12.74 12.50 -10.45
CA GLU A 84 11.71 11.52 -10.78
C GLU A 84 12.39 10.23 -11.24
N GLU A 85 12.00 9.12 -10.67
CA GLU A 85 12.46 7.79 -11.04
C GLU A 85 11.37 7.07 -11.85
N PRO A 86 11.73 6.00 -12.59
CA PRO A 86 10.78 5.23 -13.36
C PRO A 86 9.60 4.74 -12.48
N SER A 87 8.39 4.96 -12.95
CA SER A 87 7.17 4.66 -12.21
C SER A 87 6.00 4.41 -13.18
N VAL A 88 4.87 3.94 -12.66
CA VAL A 88 3.66 3.69 -13.46
C VAL A 88 3.20 4.98 -14.15
N LEU A 89 3.15 6.10 -13.42
CA LEU A 89 2.73 7.39 -14.02
C LEU A 89 3.76 7.93 -15.02
N SER A 90 5.06 7.84 -14.73
CA SER A 90 6.08 8.39 -15.63
C SER A 90 6.18 7.62 -16.97
N ARG A 91 5.83 6.32 -16.95
CA ARG A 91 5.79 5.47 -18.16
C ARG A 91 4.42 5.48 -18.86
N GLY A 92 3.38 5.95 -18.17
CA GLY A 92 2.00 5.91 -18.61
C GLY A 92 1.26 4.66 -18.13
N VAL A 93 0.11 4.87 -17.48
CA VAL A 93 -0.72 3.81 -16.90
C VAL A 93 -1.16 2.79 -17.94
N GLU A 94 -1.57 3.23 -19.14
CA GLU A 94 -1.98 2.34 -20.22
C GLU A 94 -0.82 1.44 -20.69
N THR A 95 0.39 1.99 -20.77
CA THR A 95 1.60 1.24 -21.13
C THR A 95 1.88 0.15 -20.09
N TYR A 96 1.78 0.49 -18.81
CA TYR A 96 1.95 -0.47 -17.72
C TYR A 96 0.92 -1.61 -17.81
N LEU A 97 -0.36 -1.28 -17.93
CA LEU A 97 -1.43 -2.29 -18.03
C LEU A 97 -1.29 -3.17 -19.28
N ALA A 98 -0.87 -2.60 -20.41
CA ALA A 98 -0.58 -3.36 -21.63
C ALA A 98 0.56 -4.36 -21.41
N ARG A 99 1.65 -3.96 -20.73
CA ARG A 99 2.76 -4.86 -20.37
C ARG A 99 2.33 -6.00 -19.47
N VAL A 100 1.46 -5.73 -18.49
CA VAL A 100 0.89 -6.79 -17.65
C VAL A 100 0.00 -7.73 -18.46
N ALA A 101 -0.82 -7.20 -19.39
CA ALA A 101 -1.64 -8.02 -20.28
C ALA A 101 -0.78 -8.93 -21.19
N ASP A 102 0.34 -8.42 -21.70
CA ASP A 102 1.31 -9.20 -22.48
C ASP A 102 1.93 -10.32 -21.62
N ALA A 103 2.32 -10.01 -20.39
CA ALA A 103 2.89 -10.97 -19.45
C ALA A 103 1.88 -12.09 -19.12
N ARG A 104 0.61 -11.78 -18.94
CA ARG A 104 -0.47 -12.78 -18.73
C ARG A 104 -0.62 -13.76 -19.90
N ARG A 105 -0.40 -13.29 -21.13
CA ARG A 105 -0.41 -14.18 -22.32
C ARG A 105 0.80 -15.08 -22.38
N GLN A 106 1.96 -14.61 -21.90
CA GLN A 106 3.20 -15.40 -21.88
C GLN A 106 3.27 -16.42 -20.72
N PHE A 107 2.61 -16.10 -19.60
CA PHE A 107 2.60 -16.90 -18.38
C PHE A 107 1.17 -17.23 -17.94
N PRO A 108 0.41 -18.02 -18.75
CA PRO A 108 -0.99 -18.34 -18.46
C PRO A 108 -1.17 -19.22 -17.21
N ASP A 109 -0.09 -19.84 -16.74
CA ASP A 109 -0.03 -20.64 -15.53
C ASP A 109 0.21 -19.81 -14.26
N LEU A 110 0.44 -18.49 -14.36
CA LEU A 110 0.55 -17.57 -13.24
C LEU A 110 -0.64 -16.60 -13.18
N VAL A 111 -1.14 -16.34 -11.99
CA VAL A 111 -2.05 -15.20 -11.75
C VAL A 111 -1.20 -13.95 -11.54
N ILE A 112 -1.25 -13.02 -12.48
CA ILE A 112 -0.51 -11.77 -12.42
C ILE A 112 -1.49 -10.64 -12.11
N VAL A 113 -1.36 -10.03 -10.94
CA VAL A 113 -2.23 -8.94 -10.48
C VAL A 113 -1.48 -7.62 -10.63
N PRO A 114 -1.98 -6.69 -11.46
CA PRO A 114 -1.43 -5.34 -11.51
C PRO A 114 -1.76 -4.58 -10.23
N GLY A 115 -0.80 -3.85 -9.73
CA GLY A 115 -0.95 -2.98 -8.58
C GLY A 115 0.07 -1.85 -8.61
N GLY A 116 0.10 -1.07 -7.56
CA GLY A 116 1.07 0.01 -7.41
C GLY A 116 1.44 0.22 -5.95
N GLU A 117 2.70 0.56 -5.72
CA GLU A 117 3.16 1.11 -4.46
C GLU A 117 3.01 2.63 -4.52
N VAL A 118 2.10 3.16 -3.70
CA VAL A 118 1.72 4.58 -3.72
C VAL A 118 2.27 5.26 -2.48
N ILE A 119 2.93 6.42 -2.69
CA ILE A 119 3.36 7.34 -1.64
C ILE A 119 2.27 8.42 -1.54
N PRO A 120 1.30 8.33 -0.60
CA PRO A 120 0.23 9.33 -0.51
C PRO A 120 0.76 10.70 -0.13
N HIS A 121 1.73 10.73 0.79
CA HIS A 121 2.32 11.98 1.26
C HIS A 121 3.73 11.81 1.79
N TYR A 122 4.60 12.74 1.41
CA TYR A 122 5.87 13.02 2.08
C TYR A 122 5.96 14.52 2.35
N HIS A 123 6.80 14.93 3.30
CA HIS A 123 6.97 16.36 3.58
C HIS A 123 8.41 16.73 3.91
N TRP A 124 8.70 18.02 3.79
CA TRP A 124 10.01 18.57 4.05
C TRP A 124 10.06 19.35 5.35
N THR A 125 11.16 19.22 6.09
CA THR A 125 11.55 20.08 7.20
C THR A 125 12.98 20.58 6.99
N GLY A 126 13.36 21.64 7.73
CA GLY A 126 14.67 22.25 7.58
C GLY A 126 14.81 23.13 6.34
N HIS A 127 16.02 23.57 6.06
CA HIS A 127 16.33 24.44 4.94
C HIS A 127 17.68 24.06 4.31
N PRO A 128 17.83 24.13 2.97
CA PRO A 128 19.05 23.72 2.31
C PRO A 128 20.29 24.49 2.74
N LEU A 129 20.16 25.78 3.08
CA LEU A 129 21.28 26.61 3.52
C LEU A 129 21.75 26.33 4.96
N THR A 130 20.93 25.69 5.80
CA THR A 130 21.28 25.29 7.16
C THR A 130 21.82 23.85 7.23
N GLY A 131 21.75 23.11 6.10
CA GLY A 131 22.28 21.73 6.00
C GLY A 131 21.46 20.69 6.76
N ASP A 132 20.22 21.04 7.14
CA ASP A 132 19.30 20.16 7.89
C ASP A 132 18.07 19.74 7.08
N LEU A 133 18.10 19.94 5.76
CA LEU A 133 17.00 19.59 4.87
C LEU A 133 16.67 18.09 4.96
N THR A 134 15.48 17.78 5.42
CA THR A 134 15.02 16.41 5.65
C THR A 134 13.69 16.17 4.95
N ASN A 135 13.63 15.10 4.13
CA ASN A 135 12.40 14.55 3.59
C ASN A 135 11.90 13.47 4.53
N HIS A 136 10.65 13.57 4.94
CA HIS A 136 9.99 12.62 5.81
C HIS A 136 8.94 11.80 5.05
N ASN A 137 8.82 10.52 5.41
CA ASN A 137 7.76 9.60 4.98
C ASN A 137 7.77 9.23 3.49
N LEU A 138 8.95 9.31 2.83
CA LEU A 138 9.07 8.89 1.42
C LEU A 138 8.87 7.36 1.25
N GLN A 139 9.05 6.58 2.30
CA GLN A 139 8.84 5.12 2.32
C GLN A 139 7.61 4.72 3.16
N LYS A 140 6.69 5.65 3.40
CA LYS A 140 5.43 5.38 4.06
C LYS A 140 4.35 5.12 3.01
N ASN A 141 4.22 3.87 2.62
CA ASN A 141 3.54 3.47 1.40
C ASN A 141 2.26 2.68 1.66
N LEU A 142 1.34 2.76 0.70
CA LEU A 142 0.19 1.87 0.58
C LEU A 142 0.29 1.10 -0.74
N LEU A 143 0.16 -0.21 -0.67
CA LEU A 143 0.00 -1.04 -1.87
C LEU A 143 -1.47 -1.02 -2.28
N VAL A 144 -1.70 -0.83 -3.58
CA VAL A 144 -3.04 -0.70 -4.17
C VAL A 144 -3.24 -1.77 -5.22
N PHE A 145 -4.37 -2.50 -5.14
CA PHE A 145 -4.74 -3.52 -6.12
C PHE A 145 -6.22 -3.42 -6.49
N GLY A 146 -6.59 -4.03 -7.62
CA GLY A 146 -7.99 -4.18 -8.02
C GLY A 146 -8.61 -2.94 -8.66
N ILE A 147 -7.79 -1.96 -9.10
CA ILE A 147 -8.22 -0.86 -9.94
C ILE A 147 -7.70 -1.12 -11.35
N SER A 148 -8.59 -1.32 -12.30
CA SER A 148 -8.26 -1.63 -13.69
C SER A 148 -8.53 -0.49 -14.66
N GLU A 149 -9.27 0.54 -14.24
CA GLU A 149 -9.60 1.70 -15.07
C GLU A 149 -8.40 2.66 -15.12
N PRO A 150 -7.79 2.93 -16.30
CA PRO A 150 -6.60 3.80 -16.41
C PRO A 150 -6.82 5.19 -15.82
N ALA A 151 -7.94 5.84 -16.15
CA ALA A 151 -8.24 7.19 -15.64
C ALA A 151 -8.37 7.24 -14.10
N ALA A 152 -8.81 6.14 -13.47
CA ALA A 152 -8.86 6.03 -12.02
C ALA A 152 -7.46 5.87 -11.41
N LEU A 153 -6.62 5.03 -12.04
CA LEU A 153 -5.23 4.86 -11.62
C LEU A 153 -4.42 6.15 -11.76
N GLU A 154 -4.62 6.95 -12.82
CA GLU A 154 -3.92 8.23 -13.01
C GLU A 154 -4.19 9.24 -11.90
N ARG A 155 -5.30 9.13 -11.19
CA ARG A 155 -5.76 10.13 -10.21
C ARG A 155 -5.69 9.68 -8.76
N LEU A 156 -4.93 8.64 -8.46
CA LEU A 156 -4.74 8.21 -7.06
C LEU A 156 -4.09 9.32 -6.23
N PRO A 157 -4.56 9.56 -5.00
CA PRO A 157 -3.95 10.49 -4.06
C PRO A 157 -2.47 10.18 -3.81
N SER A 158 -1.59 11.08 -4.29
CA SER A 158 -0.14 10.99 -4.14
C SER A 158 0.47 12.37 -4.30
N THR A 159 1.43 12.72 -3.44
CA THR A 159 2.17 13.98 -3.53
C THR A 159 2.89 14.09 -4.87
N GLY A 160 2.75 15.24 -5.52
CA GLY A 160 3.38 15.52 -6.81
C GLY A 160 2.66 14.89 -8.02
N ASN A 161 1.50 14.26 -7.84
CA ASN A 161 0.71 13.73 -8.95
C ASN A 161 0.15 14.87 -9.82
N PRO A 162 0.58 15.00 -11.09
CA PRO A 162 0.18 16.11 -11.94
C PRO A 162 -1.31 16.13 -12.28
N HIS A 163 -2.01 15.00 -12.16
CA HIS A 163 -3.44 14.87 -12.45
C HIS A 163 -4.35 15.36 -11.29
N LEU A 164 -3.78 15.74 -10.13
CA LEU A 164 -4.53 16.18 -8.96
C LEU A 164 -4.49 17.70 -8.75
N GLY A 165 -3.68 18.44 -9.51
CA GLY A 165 -3.52 19.87 -9.35
C GLY A 165 -4.85 20.62 -9.39
N ARG A 166 -5.07 21.54 -8.43
CA ARG A 166 -6.29 22.34 -8.29
C ARG A 166 -5.97 23.84 -8.32
N TYR A 167 -6.89 24.63 -8.88
CA TYR A 167 -6.83 26.08 -8.78
C TYR A 167 -7.41 26.52 -7.43
N THR A 168 -6.61 27.20 -6.63
CA THR A 168 -6.98 27.71 -5.31
C THR A 168 -6.57 29.20 -5.20
N LEU A 169 -6.97 29.88 -4.12
CA LEU A 169 -6.47 31.23 -3.86
C LEU A 169 -4.94 31.28 -3.69
N ARG A 170 -4.34 30.17 -3.23
CA ARG A 170 -2.87 30.04 -3.13
C ARG A 170 -2.19 29.96 -4.48
N SER A 171 -2.89 29.45 -5.50
CA SER A 171 -2.38 29.43 -6.88
C SER A 171 -2.05 30.82 -7.40
N LEU A 172 -2.66 31.89 -6.85
CA LEU A 172 -2.34 33.26 -7.20
C LEU A 172 -0.90 33.63 -6.83
N VAL A 173 -0.32 33.02 -5.79
CA VAL A 173 1.08 33.22 -5.41
C VAL A 173 2.02 32.77 -6.53
N GLU A 174 1.68 31.71 -7.25
CA GLU A 174 2.48 31.18 -8.35
C GLU A 174 2.48 32.10 -9.60
N ILE A 175 1.55 33.07 -9.66
CA ILE A 175 1.48 34.07 -10.74
C ILE A 175 2.28 35.33 -10.38
N LEU A 176 2.63 35.56 -9.10
CA LEU A 176 3.36 36.74 -8.64
C LEU A 176 4.68 36.99 -9.41
N PRO A 177 5.44 36.00 -9.91
CA PRO A 177 6.57 36.27 -10.80
C PRO A 177 6.23 37.10 -12.03
N GLY A 178 4.96 37.16 -12.44
CA GLY A 178 4.47 38.06 -13.49
C GLY A 178 4.71 39.53 -13.17
N LEU A 179 4.75 39.90 -11.89
CA LEU A 179 5.09 41.28 -11.47
C LEU A 179 6.52 41.64 -11.87
N LEU A 180 7.45 40.68 -11.93
CA LEU A 180 8.81 40.93 -12.43
C LEU A 180 8.80 41.28 -13.93
N VAL A 181 7.93 40.58 -14.70
CA VAL A 181 7.73 40.90 -16.12
C VAL A 181 7.21 42.32 -16.29
N LEU A 182 6.16 42.67 -15.52
CA LEU A 182 5.58 44.04 -15.57
C LEU A 182 6.60 45.09 -15.16
N ALA A 183 7.31 44.90 -14.08
CA ALA A 183 8.36 45.78 -13.60
C ALA A 183 9.50 45.91 -14.61
N GLY A 184 9.94 44.82 -15.20
CA GLY A 184 10.96 44.79 -16.22
C GLY A 184 10.55 45.57 -17.49
N LEU A 185 9.33 45.32 -17.97
CA LEU A 185 8.76 46.05 -19.12
C LEU A 185 8.63 47.56 -18.82
N TRP A 186 8.18 47.88 -17.62
CA TRP A 186 8.10 49.29 -17.21
C TRP A 186 9.48 49.95 -17.24
N LEU A 187 10.54 49.29 -16.76
CA LEU A 187 11.91 49.82 -16.81
C LEU A 187 12.43 49.99 -18.24
N ILE A 188 12.03 49.15 -19.18
CA ILE A 188 12.44 49.23 -20.58
C ILE A 188 11.67 50.28 -21.33
N LEU A 189 10.34 50.36 -21.11
CA LEU A 189 9.47 51.22 -21.91
C LEU A 189 9.40 52.64 -21.40
N VAL A 190 9.50 52.87 -20.07
CA VAL A 190 9.41 54.21 -19.46
C VAL A 190 10.80 54.80 -19.27
N PRO A 191 11.20 55.76 -20.11
CA PRO A 191 12.52 56.36 -20.01
C PRO A 191 12.62 57.28 -18.79
N ARG A 192 13.74 57.19 -18.06
CA ARG A 192 14.08 58.11 -16.99
C ARG A 192 14.67 59.40 -17.59
N ARG A 193 14.17 60.53 -17.18
CA ARG A 193 14.75 61.85 -17.51
C ARG A 193 15.97 62.07 -16.62
N ARG A 194 17.16 62.20 -17.19
CA ARG A 194 18.38 62.55 -16.49
C ARG A 194 18.85 63.93 -16.96
N LEU A 195 18.99 64.81 -16.02
CA LEU A 195 19.56 66.12 -16.29
C LEU A 195 21.08 65.99 -16.33
N ARG A 196 21.70 66.28 -17.47
CA ARG A 196 23.16 66.29 -17.66
C ARG A 196 23.60 67.73 -17.87
N ARG A 197 24.42 68.28 -16.95
CA ARG A 197 25.03 69.54 -17.14
C ARG A 197 26.29 69.43 -17.99
N LEU A 198 26.34 70.20 -19.10
CA LEU A 198 27.50 70.34 -19.98
C LEU A 198 27.83 71.84 -19.95
N GLY A 199 28.69 72.27 -19.01
CA GLY A 199 28.98 73.67 -18.77
C GLY A 199 27.75 74.42 -18.32
N ALA A 200 27.37 75.53 -19.03
CA ALA A 200 26.19 76.34 -18.76
C ALA A 200 24.88 75.76 -19.30
N LEU A 201 24.93 74.66 -20.10
CA LEU A 201 23.76 74.01 -20.70
C LEU A 201 23.30 72.85 -19.88
N THR A 202 21.97 72.73 -19.64
CA THR A 202 21.31 71.59 -19.00
C THR A 202 20.57 70.81 -20.10
N ILE A 203 21.01 69.57 -20.40
CA ILE A 203 20.41 68.71 -21.39
C ILE A 203 19.56 67.63 -20.66
N VAL A 204 18.34 67.48 -21.13
CA VAL A 204 17.46 66.36 -20.65
C VAL A 204 17.72 65.15 -21.50
N GLU A 205 18.47 64.17 -20.95
CA GLU A 205 18.73 62.89 -21.60
C GLU A 205 17.65 61.89 -21.20
N ARG A 206 17.02 61.21 -22.14
CA ARG A 206 16.06 60.14 -21.92
C ARG A 206 16.80 58.83 -21.93
N GLN A 207 17.03 58.23 -20.76
CA GLN A 207 17.73 56.96 -20.64
C GLN A 207 16.76 55.82 -20.34
N ARG A 208 16.71 54.80 -21.20
CA ARG A 208 15.99 53.55 -20.96
C ARG A 208 16.86 52.61 -20.14
N ARG A 209 16.26 51.93 -19.15
CA ARG A 209 16.98 51.04 -18.24
C ARG A 209 16.88 49.58 -18.69
N TRP A 210 17.18 49.33 -19.96
CA TRP A 210 17.06 48.01 -20.55
C TRP A 210 18.00 46.99 -19.90
N LEU A 211 19.20 47.34 -19.43
CA LEU A 211 20.13 46.47 -18.71
C LEU A 211 19.57 45.90 -17.41
N LEU A 212 18.65 46.66 -16.74
CA LEU A 212 17.98 46.21 -15.53
C LEU A 212 16.63 45.53 -15.87
N GLY A 213 15.92 46.05 -16.85
CA GLY A 213 14.60 45.57 -17.21
C GLY A 213 14.61 44.21 -17.91
N THR A 214 15.56 43.96 -18.83
CA THR A 214 15.62 42.70 -19.56
C THR A 214 15.86 41.51 -18.65
N PRO A 215 16.79 41.48 -17.69
CA PRO A 215 16.93 40.37 -16.76
C PRO A 215 15.66 40.11 -15.93
N LEU A 216 14.93 41.16 -15.50
CA LEU A 216 13.68 41.00 -14.78
C LEU A 216 12.58 40.32 -15.64
N VAL A 217 12.46 40.77 -16.91
CA VAL A 217 11.52 40.14 -17.87
C VAL A 217 11.86 38.67 -18.06
N VAL A 218 13.13 38.36 -18.34
CA VAL A 218 13.59 36.98 -18.56
C VAL A 218 13.34 36.14 -17.32
N LEU A 219 13.73 36.63 -16.14
CA LEU A 219 13.54 35.91 -14.89
C LEU A 219 12.05 35.66 -14.61
N GLY A 220 11.22 36.69 -14.78
CA GLY A 220 9.77 36.57 -14.58
C GLY A 220 9.11 35.59 -15.56
N VAL A 221 9.49 35.61 -16.85
CA VAL A 221 8.96 34.69 -17.86
C VAL A 221 9.39 33.25 -17.55
N VAL A 222 10.68 33.04 -17.24
CA VAL A 222 11.17 31.71 -16.84
C VAL A 222 10.43 31.19 -15.62
N ALA A 223 10.21 32.03 -14.63
CA ALA A 223 9.50 31.67 -13.42
C ALA A 223 8.02 31.31 -13.70
N LEU A 224 7.34 32.09 -14.57
CA LEU A 224 5.96 31.79 -14.98
C LEU A 224 5.86 30.49 -15.77
N VAL A 225 6.79 30.23 -16.71
CA VAL A 225 6.81 28.98 -17.48
C VAL A 225 7.02 27.79 -16.57
N ARG A 226 7.90 27.90 -15.58
CA ARG A 226 8.13 26.82 -14.60
C ARG A 226 6.97 26.62 -13.62
N ALA A 227 6.22 27.68 -13.31
CA ALA A 227 5.05 27.62 -12.43
C ALA A 227 3.79 27.11 -13.13
N PHE A 228 3.74 27.17 -14.47
CA PHE A 228 2.59 26.66 -15.23
C PHE A 228 2.37 25.16 -14.95
N PRO A 229 1.11 24.70 -14.76
CA PRO A 229 -0.19 25.37 -14.98
C PRO A 229 -0.76 26.18 -13.80
N PHE A 230 0.03 26.61 -12.84
CA PHE A 230 -0.36 27.44 -11.67
C PHE A 230 -1.35 26.74 -10.74
N THR A 231 -1.23 25.42 -10.63
CA THR A 231 -2.08 24.61 -9.75
C THR A 231 -1.38 24.32 -8.43
N GLU A 232 -2.17 24.15 -7.38
CA GLU A 232 -1.69 23.69 -6.08
C GLU A 232 -1.90 22.17 -5.96
N ASP A 233 -0.88 21.45 -5.49
CA ASP A 233 -1.01 20.06 -5.10
C ASP A 233 -1.81 19.98 -3.79
N PRO A 234 -2.95 19.25 -3.74
CA PRO A 234 -3.71 19.07 -2.51
C PRO A 234 -2.90 18.40 -1.41
N TRP A 235 -1.91 17.59 -1.79
CA TRP A 235 -0.98 16.89 -0.89
C TRP A 235 0.42 17.51 -0.91
N SER A 236 0.47 18.82 -0.83
CA SER A 236 1.72 19.59 -0.93
C SER A 236 2.80 19.09 0.02
N PRO A 237 4.04 18.82 -0.47
CA PRO A 237 5.15 18.31 0.35
C PRO A 237 5.68 19.29 1.40
N TYR A 238 5.12 20.47 1.46
CA TYR A 238 5.47 21.52 2.43
C TYR A 238 4.50 21.60 3.62
N ARG A 239 3.59 20.62 3.74
CA ARG A 239 2.56 20.54 4.78
C ARG A 239 2.68 19.23 5.54
N SER A 240 3.29 19.25 6.73
CA SER A 240 3.43 18.05 7.57
C SER A 240 2.10 17.56 8.19
N ASP A 241 1.09 18.44 8.28
CA ASP A 241 -0.23 18.16 8.83
C ASP A 241 -1.13 17.33 7.90
N ALA A 242 -0.76 17.20 6.63
CA ALA A 242 -1.57 16.48 5.62
C ALA A 242 -1.34 14.97 5.58
N ASP A 243 -0.31 14.45 6.27
CA ASP A 243 0.16 13.07 6.13
C ASP A 243 -0.94 12.02 6.32
N LEU A 244 -1.58 11.95 7.47
CA LEU A 244 -2.60 10.94 7.75
C LEU A 244 -3.87 11.13 6.89
N ALA A 245 -4.20 12.38 6.57
CA ALA A 245 -5.35 12.70 5.72
C ALA A 245 -5.13 12.23 4.27
N ALA A 246 -3.90 12.34 3.74
CA ALA A 246 -3.56 11.86 2.41
C ALA A 246 -3.65 10.33 2.32
N HIS A 247 -3.15 9.61 3.34
CA HIS A 247 -3.26 8.16 3.41
C HIS A 247 -4.71 7.71 3.51
N GLN A 248 -5.52 8.36 4.36
CA GLN A 248 -6.95 8.04 4.46
C GLN A 248 -7.69 8.34 3.16
N ALA A 249 -7.36 9.44 2.48
CA ALA A 249 -7.97 9.77 1.19
C ALA A 249 -7.66 8.72 0.10
N LEU A 250 -6.42 8.18 0.08
CA LEU A 250 -6.09 7.09 -0.83
C LEU A 250 -6.88 5.81 -0.50
N ILE A 251 -6.97 5.45 0.78
CA ILE A 251 -7.75 4.28 1.22
C ILE A 251 -9.21 4.42 0.78
N ASP A 252 -9.80 5.60 1.02
CA ASP A 252 -11.20 5.87 0.70
C ASP A 252 -11.47 5.86 -0.80
N GLU A 253 -10.58 6.43 -1.61
CA GLU A 253 -10.68 6.45 -3.08
C GLU A 253 -10.60 5.03 -3.66
N VAL A 254 -9.65 4.21 -3.16
CA VAL A 254 -9.47 2.82 -3.60
C VAL A 254 -10.67 1.96 -3.19
N GLU A 255 -11.15 2.11 -1.96
CA GLU A 255 -12.33 1.39 -1.44
C GLU A 255 -13.59 1.74 -2.25
N ALA A 256 -13.81 3.03 -2.54
CA ALA A 256 -14.97 3.49 -3.32
C ALA A 256 -15.01 2.88 -4.74
N ARG A 257 -13.86 2.46 -5.28
CA ARG A 257 -13.74 1.79 -6.58
C ARG A 257 -13.70 0.27 -6.48
N GLY A 258 -13.92 -0.28 -5.29
CA GLY A 258 -13.87 -1.72 -5.05
C GLY A 258 -12.45 -2.30 -5.08
N GLY A 259 -11.41 -1.47 -5.00
CA GLY A 259 -10.03 -1.91 -4.86
C GLY A 259 -9.70 -2.34 -3.43
N VAL A 260 -8.44 -2.66 -3.19
CA VAL A 260 -7.91 -3.04 -1.88
C VAL A 260 -6.61 -2.27 -1.60
N THR A 261 -6.41 -1.90 -0.34
CA THR A 261 -5.19 -1.23 0.13
C THR A 261 -4.51 -2.06 1.19
N VAL A 262 -3.18 -2.08 1.14
CA VAL A 262 -2.33 -2.76 2.12
C VAL A 262 -1.30 -1.75 2.64
N TRP A 263 -1.25 -1.53 3.96
CA TRP A 263 -0.17 -0.77 4.59
C TRP A 263 1.14 -1.53 4.46
N SER A 264 2.15 -0.91 3.82
CA SER A 264 3.43 -1.54 3.52
C SER A 264 4.40 -1.35 4.67
N PHE A 265 5.05 -2.41 5.13
CA PHE A 265 6.15 -2.40 6.11
C PHE A 265 5.99 -1.43 7.30
N PRO A 266 4.90 -1.49 8.08
CA PRO A 266 4.56 -0.42 9.04
C PRO A 266 5.58 -0.23 10.18
N GLU A 267 6.45 -1.17 10.43
CA GLU A 267 7.47 -1.09 11.47
C GLU A 267 8.90 -0.99 10.92
N ALA A 268 9.08 -0.97 9.59
CA ALA A 268 10.38 -0.75 8.98
C ALA A 268 10.83 0.71 9.21
N ARG A 269 12.13 0.87 9.41
CA ARG A 269 12.76 2.19 9.46
C ARG A 269 13.61 2.38 8.23
N ASP A 270 13.43 3.49 7.54
CA ASP A 270 14.32 3.91 6.47
C ASP A 270 14.98 5.24 6.83
N SER A 271 16.31 5.28 6.72
CA SER A 271 17.09 6.48 6.96
C SER A 271 18.34 6.46 6.08
N SER A 272 18.45 7.45 5.22
CA SER A 272 19.60 7.63 4.33
C SER A 272 19.99 9.10 4.24
N GLU A 273 21.26 9.36 3.93
CA GLU A 273 21.78 10.69 3.66
C GLU A 273 22.38 10.72 2.25
N SER A 274 22.08 11.76 1.51
CA SER A 274 22.66 12.00 0.19
C SER A 274 23.22 13.41 0.10
N GLY A 275 24.39 13.55 -0.55
CA GLY A 275 24.96 14.86 -0.86
C GLY A 275 24.52 15.32 -2.25
N PHE A 276 24.02 16.55 -2.39
CA PHE A 276 23.69 17.16 -3.65
C PHE A 276 24.22 18.61 -3.71
N LEU A 277 25.12 18.90 -4.65
CA LEU A 277 25.75 20.22 -4.82
C LEU A 277 26.31 20.82 -3.52
N GLY A 278 26.92 20.02 -2.66
CA GLY A 278 27.44 20.43 -1.36
C GLY A 278 26.38 20.60 -0.26
N LEU A 279 25.13 20.25 -0.52
CA LEU A 279 24.04 20.23 0.45
C LEU A 279 23.78 18.81 0.91
N THR A 280 23.58 18.60 2.20
CA THR A 280 23.15 17.31 2.76
C THR A 280 21.63 17.26 2.76
N VAL A 281 21.09 16.20 2.14
CA VAL A 281 19.66 15.90 2.15
C VAL A 281 19.48 14.58 2.89
N ARG A 282 18.63 14.59 3.92
CA ARG A 282 18.25 13.40 4.68
C ARG A 282 16.93 12.88 4.21
N LEU A 283 16.84 11.56 4.01
CA LEU A 283 15.58 10.85 3.83
C LEU A 283 15.28 10.10 5.13
N ARG A 284 14.08 10.22 5.67
CA ARG A 284 13.74 9.61 6.94
C ARG A 284 12.29 9.15 6.96
N THR A 285 12.08 7.86 7.13
CA THR A 285 10.78 7.29 7.43
C THR A 285 10.89 6.52 8.75
N GLU A 286 10.18 6.98 9.76
CA GLU A 286 10.10 6.29 11.05
C GLU A 286 9.01 5.22 10.99
N PRO A 287 9.08 4.17 11.84
CA PRO A 287 7.97 3.22 12.00
C PRO A 287 6.65 3.94 12.31
N TYR A 288 5.56 3.47 11.69
CA TYR A 288 4.24 4.12 11.76
C TYR A 288 3.08 3.16 12.13
N PRO A 289 3.27 2.22 13.06
CA PRO A 289 2.21 1.28 13.44
C PRO A 289 0.98 1.98 14.02
N ASP A 290 1.13 3.16 14.66
CA ASP A 290 0.03 3.97 15.20
C ASP A 290 -0.94 4.44 14.10
N ASP A 291 -0.46 4.64 12.88
CA ASP A 291 -1.30 5.10 11.77
C ASP A 291 -2.28 4.03 11.31
N LEU A 292 -1.93 2.74 11.48
CA LEU A 292 -2.85 1.63 11.23
C LEU A 292 -4.03 1.64 12.21
N VAL A 293 -3.80 2.14 13.42
CA VAL A 293 -4.88 2.32 14.43
C VAL A 293 -5.76 3.53 14.10
N ARG A 294 -5.16 4.59 13.54
CA ARG A 294 -5.81 5.89 13.27
C ARG A 294 -6.49 5.97 11.92
N THR A 295 -6.15 5.09 10.97
CA THR A 295 -6.79 4.99 9.64
C THR A 295 -7.82 3.86 9.61
N PHE A 296 -8.80 3.96 8.71
CA PHE A 296 -9.94 3.07 8.65
C PHE A 296 -10.14 2.53 7.24
N ARG A 297 -10.82 1.39 7.12
CA ARG A 297 -11.23 0.78 5.85
C ARG A 297 -10.11 0.22 4.95
N TYR A 298 -8.84 0.34 5.33
CA TYR A 298 -7.80 -0.41 4.63
C TYR A 298 -8.03 -1.93 4.78
N THR A 299 -7.58 -2.70 3.78
CA THR A 299 -7.87 -4.14 3.73
C THR A 299 -6.87 -4.96 4.54
N ALA A 300 -5.59 -4.65 4.42
CA ALA A 300 -4.52 -5.46 5.01
C ALA A 300 -3.29 -4.60 5.37
N PHE A 301 -2.32 -5.24 5.98
CA PHE A 301 -1.01 -4.64 6.29
C PHE A 301 0.09 -5.71 6.22
N GLY A 302 1.32 -5.30 5.99
CA GLY A 302 2.49 -6.16 6.09
C GLY A 302 2.67 -6.64 7.53
N GLY A 303 2.26 -7.87 7.81
CA GLY A 303 2.33 -8.47 9.14
C GLY A 303 3.53 -9.41 9.31
N LEU A 304 4.09 -9.88 8.19
CA LEU A 304 5.28 -10.72 8.14
C LEU A 304 6.16 -10.26 6.97
N TYR A 305 7.38 -9.86 7.28
CA TYR A 305 8.44 -9.47 6.34
C TYR A 305 9.81 -9.74 6.97
N GLU A 306 10.90 -9.38 6.31
CA GLU A 306 12.25 -9.78 6.76
C GLU A 306 12.66 -9.16 8.10
N GLU A 307 12.17 -7.97 8.44
CA GLU A 307 12.43 -7.34 9.74
C GLU A 307 11.53 -7.91 10.84
N THR A 308 11.93 -7.71 12.08
CA THR A 308 11.16 -8.15 13.25
C THR A 308 9.93 -7.27 13.46
N THR A 309 8.75 -7.87 13.41
CA THR A 309 7.47 -7.17 13.63
C THR A 309 7.00 -7.36 15.07
N ARG A 310 6.56 -6.28 15.71
CA ARG A 310 5.94 -6.25 17.05
C ARG A 310 4.45 -6.04 17.00
N PHE A 311 3.96 -5.42 15.95
CA PHE A 311 2.53 -5.12 15.74
C PHE A 311 1.65 -6.36 15.87
N VAL A 312 2.13 -7.50 15.37
CA VAL A 312 1.41 -8.79 15.34
C VAL A 312 1.65 -9.67 16.58
N THR A 313 2.54 -9.28 17.51
CA THR A 313 2.76 -10.07 18.72
C THR A 313 1.48 -10.21 19.55
N PRO A 314 1.27 -11.34 20.25
CA PRO A 314 0.09 -11.51 21.10
C PRO A 314 -0.09 -10.37 22.10
N GLY A 315 -1.27 -9.75 22.13
CA GLY A 315 -1.58 -8.55 22.91
C GLY A 315 -1.07 -7.24 22.31
N GLY A 316 -0.47 -7.28 21.09
CA GLY A 316 0.03 -6.10 20.40
C GLY A 316 -1.06 -5.26 19.74
N MET A 317 -0.65 -4.31 18.92
CA MET A 317 -1.56 -3.32 18.30
C MET A 317 -2.53 -3.95 17.31
N TRP A 318 -2.16 -5.03 16.61
CA TRP A 318 -3.10 -5.75 15.76
C TRP A 318 -4.27 -6.32 16.57
N ASP A 319 -3.97 -6.95 17.72
CA ASP A 319 -5.01 -7.49 18.61
C ASP A 319 -5.91 -6.37 19.19
N TYR A 320 -5.34 -5.20 19.45
CA TYR A 320 -6.12 -4.02 19.81
C TYR A 320 -7.09 -3.61 18.70
N VAL A 321 -6.62 -3.56 17.44
CA VAL A 321 -7.47 -3.20 16.28
C VAL A 321 -8.53 -4.28 16.02
N LEU A 322 -8.21 -5.57 16.19
CA LEU A 322 -9.18 -6.66 16.10
C LEU A 322 -10.25 -6.57 17.20
N GLY A 323 -9.86 -6.15 18.41
CA GLY A 323 -10.80 -5.85 19.49
C GLY A 323 -11.78 -4.74 19.13
N LYS A 324 -11.30 -3.67 18.47
CA LYS A 324 -12.16 -2.58 17.95
C LYS A 324 -13.14 -3.05 16.87
N TYR A 325 -12.74 -4.02 16.05
CA TYR A 325 -13.65 -4.66 15.11
C TYR A 325 -14.72 -5.51 15.82
N LEU A 326 -14.35 -6.30 16.83
CA LEU A 326 -15.31 -7.10 17.61
C LEU A 326 -16.32 -6.23 18.37
N SER A 327 -15.90 -5.07 18.90
CA SER A 327 -16.78 -4.11 19.59
C SER A 327 -17.69 -3.33 18.63
N GLY A 328 -17.48 -3.42 17.31
CA GLY A 328 -18.23 -2.67 16.30
C GLY A 328 -17.73 -1.24 16.07
N GLU A 329 -16.64 -0.82 16.71
CA GLU A 329 -16.01 0.48 16.49
C GLU A 329 -15.31 0.56 15.11
N ARG A 330 -14.99 -0.59 14.52
CA ARG A 330 -14.50 -0.73 13.14
C ARG A 330 -15.44 -1.61 12.33
N THR A 331 -15.68 -1.21 11.10
CA THR A 331 -16.55 -1.95 10.16
C THR A 331 -15.81 -3.08 9.45
N ARG A 332 -14.45 -3.07 9.48
CA ARG A 332 -13.60 -4.06 8.82
C ARG A 332 -12.44 -4.45 9.74
N ALA A 333 -12.15 -5.75 9.78
CA ALA A 333 -10.93 -6.27 10.37
C ALA A 333 -9.77 -6.11 9.36
N PRO A 334 -8.60 -5.64 9.79
CA PRO A 334 -7.42 -5.63 8.93
C PRO A 334 -6.72 -6.99 8.94
N TRP A 335 -6.26 -7.43 7.76
CA TRP A 335 -5.62 -8.71 7.58
C TRP A 335 -4.10 -8.59 7.55
N ALA A 336 -3.40 -9.55 8.16
CA ALA A 336 -1.95 -9.65 8.05
C ALA A 336 -1.58 -10.40 6.77
N VAL A 337 -0.67 -9.83 5.97
CA VAL A 337 -0.08 -10.44 4.77
C VAL A 337 1.42 -10.65 4.95
N GLY A 338 1.98 -11.58 4.18
CA GLY A 338 3.42 -11.71 3.97
C GLY A 338 3.85 -10.79 2.83
N GLU A 339 4.80 -9.92 3.09
CA GLU A 339 5.23 -8.85 2.21
C GLU A 339 6.71 -8.99 1.88
N SER A 340 7.05 -9.10 0.58
CA SER A 340 8.42 -9.38 0.13
C SER A 340 9.25 -8.11 -0.02
N GLY A 341 8.72 -7.05 -0.66
CA GLY A 341 9.47 -5.84 -1.01
C GLY A 341 10.70 -6.12 -1.86
N PHE A 342 10.58 -7.04 -2.81
CA PHE A 342 11.70 -7.45 -3.65
C PHE A 342 11.89 -6.46 -4.79
N HIS A 343 13.06 -5.83 -4.83
CA HIS A 343 13.53 -4.96 -5.92
C HIS A 343 14.61 -5.63 -6.78
N GLY A 344 15.27 -6.68 -6.28
CA GLY A 344 16.36 -7.35 -6.96
C GLY A 344 17.26 -8.13 -5.99
N PHE A 345 18.25 -8.81 -6.53
CA PHE A 345 19.18 -9.63 -5.73
C PHE A 345 20.28 -8.82 -5.05
N VAL A 346 20.53 -7.58 -5.49
CA VAL A 346 21.60 -6.72 -4.98
C VAL A 346 21.37 -6.30 -3.53
N GLY A 347 20.12 -6.13 -3.12
CA GLY A 347 19.74 -5.74 -1.75
C GLY A 347 19.80 -6.86 -0.70
N GLY A 348 20.24 -8.07 -1.06
CA GLY A 348 20.29 -9.22 -0.16
C GLY A 348 18.94 -9.84 0.18
N LYS A 349 17.83 -9.32 -0.34
CA LYS A 349 16.49 -9.90 -0.17
C LYS A 349 16.35 -11.21 -0.94
N ARG A 350 15.70 -12.18 -0.30
CA ARG A 350 15.46 -13.49 -0.93
C ARG A 350 14.16 -13.47 -1.71
N PHE A 351 14.24 -13.72 -3.00
CA PHE A 351 13.05 -13.91 -3.83
C PHE A 351 12.21 -15.07 -3.31
N GLY A 352 10.91 -14.85 -3.09
CA GLY A 352 10.01 -15.88 -2.59
C GLY A 352 10.23 -16.35 -1.14
N GLY A 353 11.14 -15.70 -0.38
CA GLY A 353 11.39 -15.99 1.03
C GLY A 353 10.21 -15.65 1.94
N ILE A 354 9.49 -14.59 1.61
CA ILE A 354 8.23 -14.19 2.26
C ILE A 354 7.10 -14.32 1.22
N GLN A 355 6.00 -14.95 1.61
CA GLN A 355 4.86 -15.22 0.75
C GLN A 355 3.55 -14.93 1.47
N THR A 356 2.52 -14.61 0.70
CA THR A 356 1.13 -14.69 1.13
C THR A 356 0.48 -15.91 0.47
N VAL A 357 -0.06 -16.82 1.26
CA VAL A 357 -0.79 -17.99 0.74
C VAL A 357 -2.27 -17.69 0.81
N PHE A 358 -2.90 -17.54 -0.34
CA PHE A 358 -4.33 -17.29 -0.47
C PHE A 358 -5.10 -18.61 -0.46
N LEU A 359 -6.25 -18.61 0.20
CA LEU A 359 -7.19 -19.76 0.18
C LEU A 359 -8.31 -19.41 -0.80
N VAL A 360 -8.28 -20.01 -1.97
CA VAL A 360 -9.14 -19.65 -3.11
C VAL A 360 -9.91 -20.85 -3.65
N PRO A 361 -11.14 -20.68 -4.17
CA PRO A 361 -11.87 -21.75 -4.83
C PRO A 361 -11.30 -22.07 -6.22
N GLU A 362 -10.74 -21.07 -6.89
CA GLU A 362 -10.17 -21.20 -8.23
C GLU A 362 -8.92 -20.31 -8.40
N LYS A 363 -8.12 -20.60 -9.42
CA LYS A 363 -6.91 -19.83 -9.74
C LYS A 363 -7.26 -18.66 -10.66
N SER A 364 -7.73 -17.56 -10.07
CA SER A 364 -8.07 -16.33 -10.80
C SER A 364 -7.71 -15.09 -10.01
N GLU A 365 -7.49 -13.97 -10.70
CA GLU A 365 -7.28 -12.67 -10.06
C GLU A 365 -8.47 -12.27 -9.18
N ALA A 366 -9.68 -12.50 -9.66
CA ALA A 366 -10.91 -12.18 -8.93
C ALA A 366 -11.01 -12.96 -7.62
N ALA A 367 -10.75 -14.26 -7.65
CA ALA A 367 -10.76 -15.12 -6.46
C ALA A 367 -9.65 -14.72 -5.47
N LEU A 368 -8.47 -14.34 -5.96
CA LEU A 368 -7.36 -13.89 -5.14
C LEU A 368 -7.70 -12.56 -4.43
N LEU A 369 -8.21 -11.55 -5.16
CA LEU A 369 -8.62 -10.28 -4.58
C LEU A 369 -9.81 -10.45 -3.61
N GLN A 370 -10.73 -11.36 -3.89
CA GLN A 370 -11.82 -11.71 -2.97
C GLN A 370 -11.28 -12.36 -1.69
N SER A 371 -10.31 -13.28 -1.83
CA SER A 371 -9.63 -13.91 -0.68
C SER A 371 -8.93 -12.86 0.19
N LEU A 372 -8.24 -11.88 -0.44
CA LEU A 372 -7.61 -10.76 0.27
C LEU A 372 -8.63 -9.92 1.03
N ARG A 373 -9.76 -9.56 0.41
CA ARG A 373 -10.84 -8.81 1.07
C ARG A 373 -11.46 -9.57 2.25
N ALA A 374 -11.57 -10.89 2.12
CA ALA A 374 -12.18 -11.74 3.13
C ALA A 374 -11.22 -12.20 4.23
N GLY A 375 -9.90 -11.98 4.09
CA GLY A 375 -8.90 -12.49 5.03
C GLY A 375 -8.67 -14.01 4.95
N ARG A 376 -9.10 -14.66 3.88
CA ARG A 376 -8.90 -16.09 3.63
C ARG A 376 -7.47 -16.35 3.12
N LEU A 377 -6.49 -16.09 3.98
CA LEU A 377 -5.08 -16.20 3.67
C LEU A 377 -4.23 -16.31 4.94
N TYR A 378 -2.97 -16.66 4.77
CA TYR A 378 -1.96 -16.58 5.82
C TYR A 378 -0.62 -16.11 5.27
N ALA A 379 0.19 -15.47 6.10
CA ALA A 379 1.55 -15.08 5.78
C ALA A 379 2.53 -16.22 6.07
N LEU A 380 3.54 -16.36 5.22
CA LEU A 380 4.52 -17.44 5.28
C LEU A 380 5.95 -16.92 5.07
N SER A 381 6.87 -17.31 5.95
CA SER A 381 8.31 -17.21 5.72
C SER A 381 8.92 -18.58 5.52
N ARG A 382 9.78 -18.72 4.50
CA ARG A 382 10.36 -20.00 4.08
C ARG A 382 11.80 -19.87 3.58
N THR A 383 12.42 -21.03 3.37
CA THR A 383 13.65 -21.17 2.57
C THR A 383 13.35 -21.93 1.26
N PRO A 384 14.27 -21.95 0.29
CA PRO A 384 14.14 -22.80 -0.89
C PRO A 384 14.05 -24.30 -0.56
N ALA A 385 14.64 -24.74 0.58
CA ALA A 385 14.69 -26.13 0.96
C ALA A 385 13.30 -26.70 1.31
N PHE A 386 12.52 -25.97 2.11
CA PHE A 386 11.16 -26.37 2.45
C PHE A 386 10.31 -25.17 2.88
N ALA A 387 9.02 -25.37 3.00
CA ALA A 387 8.06 -24.44 3.56
C ALA A 387 7.18 -25.16 4.58
N LEU A 388 6.77 -24.45 5.65
CA LEU A 388 5.66 -24.91 6.48
C LEU A 388 4.35 -24.66 5.72
N SER A 389 3.40 -25.58 5.81
CA SER A 389 2.08 -25.47 5.18
C SER A 389 0.99 -25.61 6.25
N LEU A 390 0.09 -24.65 6.31
CA LEU A 390 -1.08 -24.68 7.18
C LEU A 390 -2.18 -25.48 6.48
N ARG A 391 -2.27 -26.79 6.82
CA ARG A 391 -3.24 -27.71 6.23
C ARG A 391 -4.62 -27.54 6.80
N GLN A 392 -4.70 -27.15 8.08
CA GLN A 392 -5.95 -26.90 8.77
C GLN A 392 -5.75 -25.81 9.81
N PHE A 393 -6.62 -24.85 9.79
CA PHE A 393 -6.88 -23.92 10.87
C PHE A 393 -8.36 -23.57 10.81
N ALA A 394 -9.14 -24.16 11.72
CA ALA A 394 -10.59 -24.04 11.71
C ALA A 394 -11.15 -24.04 13.14
N VAL A 395 -12.23 -23.31 13.34
CA VAL A 395 -13.05 -23.34 14.57
C VAL A 395 -14.38 -24.00 14.22
N ARG A 396 -14.73 -25.05 14.97
CA ARG A 396 -15.92 -25.87 14.74
C ARG A 396 -16.81 -25.90 15.96
N GLN A 397 -18.13 -25.90 15.75
CA GLN A 397 -19.15 -26.22 16.73
C GLN A 397 -20.25 -27.05 16.07
N GLY A 398 -20.44 -28.30 16.51
CA GLY A 398 -21.34 -29.25 15.86
C GLY A 398 -20.94 -29.48 14.40
N ASP A 399 -21.86 -29.22 13.46
CA ASP A 399 -21.65 -29.40 12.03
C ASP A 399 -21.16 -28.10 11.34
N GLN A 400 -21.03 -26.99 12.09
CA GLN A 400 -20.56 -25.72 11.53
C GLN A 400 -19.07 -25.57 11.75
N GLU A 401 -18.39 -25.06 10.71
CA GLU A 401 -16.96 -24.80 10.72
C GLU A 401 -16.68 -23.46 10.04
N ALA A 402 -15.68 -22.73 10.54
CA ALA A 402 -15.18 -21.49 9.96
C ALA A 402 -13.66 -21.54 9.91
N GLY A 403 -13.09 -20.99 8.82
CA GLY A 403 -11.66 -20.83 8.58
C GLY A 403 -11.19 -19.38 8.73
N SER A 404 -9.92 -19.10 8.40
CA SER A 404 -9.34 -17.75 8.43
C SER A 404 -10.19 -16.73 7.68
N GLY A 405 -10.44 -15.58 8.32
CA GLY A 405 -11.26 -14.49 7.78
C GLY A 405 -12.77 -14.68 7.97
N GLU A 406 -13.22 -15.84 8.37
CA GLU A 406 -14.65 -16.18 8.50
C GLU A 406 -15.17 -15.98 9.92
N THR A 407 -16.50 -15.97 10.06
CA THR A 407 -17.19 -15.84 11.34
C THR A 407 -18.05 -17.08 11.59
N LEU A 408 -17.82 -17.75 12.72
CA LEU A 408 -18.66 -18.83 13.23
C LEU A 408 -19.73 -18.26 14.15
N PRO A 409 -21.03 -18.41 13.83
CA PRO A 409 -22.09 -18.14 14.80
C PRO A 409 -22.17 -19.31 15.79
N ALA A 410 -21.83 -19.07 17.06
CA ALA A 410 -21.71 -20.10 18.07
C ALA A 410 -22.78 -19.99 19.16
N ARG A 411 -23.24 -21.12 19.70
CA ARG A 411 -24.08 -21.20 20.89
C ARG A 411 -23.21 -21.11 22.15
N ALA A 412 -23.57 -20.22 23.05
CA ALA A 412 -22.86 -20.07 24.31
C ALA A 412 -22.88 -21.39 25.10
N SER A 413 -21.80 -21.66 25.82
CA SER A 413 -21.58 -22.86 26.64
C SER A 413 -21.43 -24.20 25.90
N GLU A 414 -21.73 -24.25 24.61
CA GLU A 414 -21.40 -25.44 23.82
C GLU A 414 -19.89 -25.47 23.47
N PRO A 415 -19.25 -26.65 23.40
CA PRO A 415 -17.81 -26.72 23.13
C PRO A 415 -17.46 -26.27 21.71
N LEU A 416 -16.39 -25.49 21.61
CA LEU A 416 -15.68 -25.19 20.37
C LEU A 416 -14.51 -26.16 20.22
N GLU A 417 -14.27 -26.62 19.01
CA GLU A 417 -13.06 -27.33 18.64
C GLU A 417 -12.23 -26.46 17.69
N ILE A 418 -11.04 -26.09 18.14
CA ILE A 418 -10.06 -25.37 17.32
C ILE A 418 -9.06 -26.39 16.79
N ARG A 419 -9.07 -26.65 15.48
CA ARG A 419 -8.27 -27.65 14.81
C ARG A 419 -7.10 -27.01 14.11
N VAL A 420 -5.89 -27.55 14.34
CA VAL A 420 -4.64 -27.07 13.73
C VAL A 420 -3.91 -28.25 13.11
N GLY A 421 -3.56 -28.09 11.83
CA GLY A 421 -2.73 -29.03 11.08
C GLY A 421 -1.61 -28.29 10.36
N VAL A 422 -0.35 -28.65 10.64
CA VAL A 422 0.84 -28.06 10.01
C VAL A 422 1.74 -29.17 9.49
N GLU A 423 2.18 -29.03 8.25
CA GLU A 423 3.07 -30.00 7.57
C GLU A 423 4.26 -29.26 6.96
N ALA A 424 5.34 -29.98 6.70
CA ALA A 424 6.45 -29.48 5.87
C ALA A 424 6.22 -29.90 4.40
N SER A 425 6.58 -29.03 3.45
CA SER A 425 6.35 -29.23 2.02
C SER A 425 7.16 -30.42 1.44
N ASP A 426 8.26 -30.78 2.09
CA ASP A 426 9.13 -31.91 1.73
C ASP A 426 8.80 -33.20 2.51
N GLY A 427 7.77 -33.18 3.38
CA GLY A 427 7.38 -34.29 4.24
C GLY A 427 8.33 -34.53 5.42
N GLY A 428 9.32 -33.68 5.64
CA GLY A 428 10.31 -33.78 6.72
C GLY A 428 9.74 -33.50 8.11
N GLU A 429 10.42 -34.03 9.13
CA GLU A 429 10.12 -33.80 10.54
C GLU A 429 10.96 -32.61 11.06
N TYR A 430 10.35 -31.47 11.28
CA TYR A 430 10.99 -30.26 11.80
C TYR A 430 10.38 -29.83 13.12
N PRO A 431 11.20 -29.45 14.11
CA PRO A 431 10.68 -28.95 15.38
C PRO A 431 9.88 -27.67 15.13
N LEU A 432 8.72 -27.57 15.77
CA LEU A 432 7.91 -26.35 15.70
C LEU A 432 7.20 -26.06 17.02
N ARG A 433 6.83 -24.81 17.17
CA ARG A 433 5.90 -24.33 18.20
C ARG A 433 4.72 -23.65 17.52
N ALA A 434 3.52 -23.94 18.00
CA ALA A 434 2.30 -23.31 17.54
C ALA A 434 1.58 -22.63 18.72
N LEU A 435 1.30 -21.35 18.58
CA LEU A 435 0.62 -20.51 19.58
C LEU A 435 -0.79 -20.23 19.10
N LEU A 436 -1.80 -20.63 19.86
CA LEU A 436 -3.17 -20.21 19.65
C LEU A 436 -3.45 -18.96 20.49
N VAL A 437 -3.82 -17.89 19.80
CA VAL A 437 -4.13 -16.60 20.40
C VAL A 437 -5.64 -16.37 20.35
N ARG A 438 -6.25 -16.08 21.51
CA ARG A 438 -7.65 -15.68 21.63
C ARG A 438 -7.72 -14.28 22.20
N ASN A 439 -8.33 -13.34 21.48
CA ASN A 439 -8.49 -11.94 21.92
C ASN A 439 -7.17 -11.32 22.45
N GLY A 440 -6.06 -11.59 21.76
CA GLY A 440 -4.74 -11.09 22.14
C GLY A 440 -3.98 -11.89 23.20
N GLN A 441 -4.60 -12.89 23.81
CA GLN A 441 -3.96 -13.73 24.82
C GLN A 441 -3.61 -15.11 24.26
N VAL A 442 -2.43 -15.61 24.58
CA VAL A 442 -2.04 -16.99 24.24
C VAL A 442 -2.80 -17.94 25.15
N VAL A 443 -3.76 -18.69 24.57
CA VAL A 443 -4.59 -19.66 25.31
C VAL A 443 -4.03 -21.08 25.23
N GLN A 444 -3.22 -21.39 24.23
CA GLN A 444 -2.59 -22.69 24.05
C GLN A 444 -1.24 -22.56 23.35
N LEU A 445 -0.26 -23.32 23.80
CA LEU A 445 1.03 -23.53 23.19
C LEU A 445 1.24 -25.02 22.96
N TRP A 446 1.50 -25.40 21.71
CA TRP A 446 1.96 -26.74 21.37
C TRP A 446 3.43 -26.70 20.95
N MET A 447 4.18 -27.67 21.43
CA MET A 447 5.56 -27.93 20.99
C MET A 447 5.61 -29.33 20.42
N GLY A 448 6.17 -29.49 19.23
CA GLY A 448 6.23 -30.77 18.55
C GLY A 448 7.08 -30.72 17.29
N LYS A 449 6.81 -31.63 16.38
CA LYS A 449 7.44 -31.69 15.06
C LYS A 449 6.37 -31.76 13.96
N THR A 450 6.73 -31.39 12.73
CA THR A 450 5.91 -31.68 11.55
C THR A 450 5.87 -33.20 11.27
N PRO A 451 4.75 -33.78 10.83
CA PRO A 451 3.42 -33.17 10.78
C PRO A 451 2.79 -33.02 12.16
N LEU A 452 2.32 -31.81 12.49
CA LEU A 452 1.59 -31.54 13.74
C LEU A 452 0.08 -31.52 13.46
N ARG A 453 -0.70 -32.29 14.22
CA ARG A 453 -2.18 -32.28 14.19
C ARG A 453 -2.69 -32.25 15.62
N VAL A 454 -3.31 -31.14 15.99
CA VAL A 454 -3.77 -30.90 17.36
C VAL A 454 -5.15 -30.26 17.38
N VAL A 455 -5.85 -30.46 18.51
CA VAL A 455 -7.17 -29.88 18.76
C VAL A 455 -7.16 -29.23 20.14
N HIS A 456 -7.62 -27.99 20.20
CA HIS A 456 -7.96 -27.31 21.45
C HIS A 456 -9.47 -27.27 21.61
N ARG A 457 -9.95 -27.52 22.84
CA ARG A 457 -11.38 -27.51 23.15
C ARG A 457 -11.62 -26.54 24.28
N GLU A 458 -12.58 -25.66 24.08
CA GLU A 458 -13.07 -24.79 25.14
C GLU A 458 -14.55 -24.46 24.92
N PRO A 459 -15.30 -24.05 25.98
CA PRO A 459 -16.68 -23.61 25.81
C PRO A 459 -16.72 -22.28 25.05
N ALA A 460 -17.71 -22.12 24.16
CA ALA A 460 -18.00 -20.82 23.56
C ALA A 460 -18.43 -19.84 24.64
N GLY A 461 -17.82 -18.67 24.69
CA GLY A 461 -18.20 -17.59 25.58
C GLY A 461 -19.47 -16.88 25.11
N ALA A 462 -20.08 -16.12 26.03
CA ALA A 462 -21.23 -15.26 25.76
C ALA A 462 -20.84 -13.98 24.97
N ALA A 463 -19.56 -13.61 24.97
CA ALA A 463 -19.04 -12.45 24.26
C ALA A 463 -18.37 -12.88 22.94
N PRO A 464 -18.34 -11.99 21.91
CA PRO A 464 -17.58 -12.25 20.70
C PRO A 464 -16.11 -12.48 20.98
N ALA A 465 -15.49 -13.39 20.20
CA ALA A 465 -14.07 -13.69 20.28
C ALA A 465 -13.47 -13.87 18.89
N TYR A 466 -12.15 -13.85 18.80
CA TYR A 466 -11.42 -14.32 17.63
C TYR A 466 -10.28 -15.24 18.07
N TYR A 467 -9.89 -16.10 17.13
CA TYR A 467 -8.74 -17.00 17.26
C TYR A 467 -7.79 -16.76 16.09
N ARG A 468 -6.50 -16.65 16.37
CA ARG A 468 -5.44 -16.62 15.34
C ARG A 468 -4.28 -17.53 15.76
N LEU A 469 -3.49 -17.97 14.78
CA LEU A 469 -2.42 -18.92 14.97
C LEU A 469 -1.09 -18.32 14.55
N GLU A 470 -0.08 -18.49 15.39
CA GLU A 470 1.32 -18.28 15.03
C GLU A 470 2.06 -19.62 15.09
N VAL A 471 2.76 -19.96 14.01
CA VAL A 471 3.62 -21.17 13.97
C VAL A 471 5.04 -20.73 13.69
N ARG A 472 5.99 -21.25 14.45
CA ARG A 472 7.42 -21.01 14.23
C ARG A 472 8.15 -22.34 14.20
N GLY A 473 8.85 -22.58 13.08
CA GLY A 473 9.78 -23.67 12.87
C GLY A 473 11.24 -23.23 13.06
N PRO A 474 12.21 -24.00 12.52
CA PRO A 474 13.60 -23.53 12.41
C PRO A 474 13.65 -22.22 11.63
N ALA A 475 14.45 -21.24 12.08
CA ALA A 475 14.52 -19.94 11.41
C ALA A 475 14.90 -20.10 9.94
N PRO A 476 14.26 -19.36 9.02
CA PRO A 476 13.27 -18.30 9.21
C PRO A 476 11.81 -18.77 9.13
N HIS A 477 11.51 -20.07 9.17
CA HIS A 477 10.18 -20.61 8.87
C HIS A 477 9.15 -20.16 9.90
N GLN A 478 8.12 -19.48 9.41
CA GLN A 478 7.02 -18.96 10.22
C GLN A 478 5.72 -18.94 9.43
N ILE A 479 4.60 -19.18 10.12
CA ILE A 479 3.24 -18.92 9.61
C ILE A 479 2.56 -17.95 10.56
N LEU A 480 1.87 -16.95 10.00
CA LEU A 480 0.96 -16.06 10.70
C LEU A 480 -0.41 -16.18 10.02
N SER A 481 -1.40 -16.76 10.73
CA SER A 481 -2.75 -16.87 10.19
C SER A 481 -3.53 -15.57 10.39
N ASN A 482 -4.57 -15.38 9.58
CA ASN A 482 -5.60 -14.40 9.88
C ASN A 482 -6.61 -14.96 10.89
N PRO A 483 -7.33 -14.08 11.63
CA PRO A 483 -8.24 -14.50 12.65
C PRO A 483 -9.49 -15.21 12.10
N ILE A 484 -10.01 -16.15 12.90
CA ILE A 484 -11.35 -16.71 12.79
C ILE A 484 -12.19 -16.07 13.88
N PHE A 485 -13.31 -15.48 13.51
CA PHE A 485 -14.20 -14.82 14.47
C PHE A 485 -15.27 -15.79 14.96
N VAL A 486 -15.62 -15.68 16.24
CA VAL A 486 -16.73 -16.40 16.86
C VAL A 486 -17.69 -15.37 17.44
N LYS A 487 -18.92 -15.38 16.99
CA LYS A 487 -19.99 -14.49 17.49
C LYS A 487 -21.10 -15.31 18.12
N PRO A 488 -21.63 -14.89 19.29
CA PRO A 488 -22.78 -15.56 19.88
C PRO A 488 -23.96 -15.57 18.90
N ARG A 489 -24.66 -16.70 18.83
CA ARG A 489 -25.99 -16.73 18.21
C ARG A 489 -26.97 -15.99 19.08
N PRO A 490 -27.85 -15.16 18.50
CA PRO A 490 -28.95 -14.55 19.23
C PRO A 490 -29.89 -15.59 19.81
#